data_54a72622191fde1016fafa1f5477557e
#
_entry.id   54a72622191fde1016fafa1f5477557e
#
_cell.length_a   1.000
_cell.length_b   1.000
_cell.length_c   1.000
_cell.angle_alpha   90.00
_cell.angle_beta   90.00
_cell.angle_gamma   90.00
#
_symmetry.space_group_name_H-M   'P 1'
#
loop_
_entity.id
_entity.type
_entity.pdbx_description
1 polymer ?
#
loop_
_entity_poly.entity_id
_entity_poly.type
_entity_poly.pdbx_seq_one_letter_code
_entity_poly.pdbx_strand_id
1 'polypeptide(L)'
;MKNKNLVLLFLLLMVEGGLLSAAAQSKSSVYKPWSHGQLKVSKENRYLMNADGTPFFWLGDTGWLLPEKLNRDEAAYYLEHCRQAGFNVVQVQTINGVPAMNFYGQYSMIDGFNFKNIDRKGVYGYWDHMDYIIQKAEQNGIYIAMVCIWGGLVRSGKMNVEEAKAYGRFLGERYKDAPNIIWVIGGDTYADRNTEIWEALANSILAVDENHIMTFHPFGRTSSATHLNNKERMDMNMLQSGHR
;
A
#
# COMPACT_ATOMS: atom_id res chain seq x y z
N MET A 1 -56.05 24.06 41.91
CA MET A 1 -55.61 22.75 41.40
C MET A 1 -55.49 22.69 39.86
N LYS A 2 -55.10 23.78 39.17
CA LYS A 2 -55.04 23.76 37.68
C LYS A 2 -53.61 23.87 37.09
N ASN A 3 -52.60 24.09 37.90
CA ASN A 3 -51.23 24.32 37.36
C ASN A 3 -50.24 23.13 37.45
N LYS A 4 -50.60 22.03 38.11
CA LYS A 4 -49.70 20.89 38.23
C LYS A 4 -49.67 19.96 36.99
N ASN A 5 -50.79 19.89 36.26
CA ASN A 5 -50.90 19.03 35.09
C ASN A 5 -50.23 19.63 33.85
N LEU A 6 -50.10 20.96 33.79
CA LEU A 6 -49.47 21.64 32.67
C LEU A 6 -47.93 21.49 32.71
N VAL A 7 -47.33 21.50 33.91
CA VAL A 7 -45.87 21.32 34.10
C VAL A 7 -45.44 19.88 33.79
N LEU A 8 -46.29 18.89 34.12
CA LEU A 8 -46.01 17.49 33.84
C LEU A 8 -46.06 17.18 32.33
N LEU A 9 -46.96 17.84 31.58
CA LEU A 9 -47.07 17.66 30.14
C LEU A 9 -45.87 18.27 29.39
N PHE A 10 -45.33 19.41 29.87
CA PHE A 10 -44.12 20.02 29.31
C PHE A 10 -42.88 19.23 29.60
N LEU A 11 -42.76 18.57 30.75
CA LEU A 11 -41.64 17.69 31.09
C LEU A 11 -41.67 16.40 30.29
N LEU A 12 -42.83 15.81 29.99
CA LEU A 12 -42.93 14.64 29.11
C LEU A 12 -42.55 14.96 27.66
N LEU A 13 -42.93 16.11 27.13
CA LEU A 13 -42.56 16.53 25.77
C LEU A 13 -41.07 16.85 25.61
N MET A 14 -40.39 17.28 26.68
CA MET A 14 -38.95 17.53 26.66
C MET A 14 -38.14 16.23 26.75
N VAL A 15 -38.66 15.14 27.34
CA VAL A 15 -38.01 13.84 27.40
C VAL A 15 -38.11 13.08 26.07
N GLU A 16 -39.24 13.23 25.37
CA GLU A 16 -39.39 12.61 24.04
C GLU A 16 -38.59 13.35 22.95
N GLY A 17 -38.40 14.67 23.05
CA GLY A 17 -37.53 15.45 22.14
C GLY A 17 -36.06 15.18 22.31
N GLY A 18 -35.62 14.75 23.49
CA GLY A 18 -34.22 14.40 23.79
C GLY A 18 -33.79 12.99 23.32
N LEU A 19 -34.76 12.09 23.13
CA LEU A 19 -34.48 10.70 22.70
C LEU A 19 -34.43 10.53 21.18
N LEU A 20 -34.93 11.50 20.41
CA LEU A 20 -34.91 11.44 18.94
C LEU A 20 -33.64 12.01 18.31
N SER A 21 -32.74 12.63 19.08
CA SER A 21 -31.46 13.17 18.58
C SER A 21 -30.25 12.21 18.72
N ALA A 22 -30.46 11.03 19.29
CA ALA A 22 -29.43 9.99 19.37
C ALA A 22 -29.50 8.94 18.25
N ALA A 23 -30.34 9.21 17.22
CA ALA A 23 -30.49 8.31 16.10
C ALA A 23 -29.44 8.59 15.03
N ALA A 24 -28.49 7.63 14.94
CA ALA A 24 -27.78 7.27 13.73
C ALA A 24 -26.84 8.35 13.15
N GLN A 25 -25.70 8.56 13.80
CA GLN A 25 -24.48 8.58 12.99
C GLN A 25 -24.33 7.17 12.42
N SER A 26 -24.97 6.93 11.29
CA SER A 26 -24.61 5.84 10.40
C SER A 26 -23.10 6.02 10.13
N LYS A 27 -22.27 5.16 10.71
CA LYS A 27 -20.88 5.04 10.26
C LYS A 27 -20.99 4.65 8.80
N SER A 28 -20.87 5.62 7.89
CA SER A 28 -20.79 5.32 6.47
C SER A 28 -19.65 4.29 6.35
N SER A 29 -19.99 3.11 5.85
CA SER A 29 -18.97 2.07 5.65
C SER A 29 -17.88 2.67 4.76
N VAL A 30 -16.63 2.51 5.17
CA VAL A 30 -15.50 2.95 4.35
C VAL A 30 -15.60 2.26 2.99
N TYR A 31 -15.59 3.05 1.92
CA TYR A 31 -15.57 2.51 0.56
C TYR A 31 -14.27 1.73 0.34
N LYS A 32 -14.38 0.50 -0.13
CA LYS A 32 -13.26 -0.37 -0.45
C LYS A 32 -13.24 -0.63 -1.95
N PRO A 33 -12.28 -0.10 -2.71
CA PRO A 33 -12.24 -0.25 -4.17
C PRO A 33 -12.30 -1.73 -4.61
N TRP A 34 -11.62 -2.63 -3.90
CA TRP A 34 -11.60 -4.08 -4.20
C TRP A 34 -12.94 -4.79 -3.97
N SER A 35 -13.97 -4.13 -3.40
CA SER A 35 -15.34 -4.67 -3.40
C SER A 35 -15.93 -4.77 -4.81
N HIS A 36 -15.35 -4.06 -5.78
CA HIS A 36 -15.64 -4.13 -7.20
C HIS A 36 -14.74 -5.15 -7.95
N GLY A 37 -14.04 -5.99 -7.20
CA GLY A 37 -13.08 -6.97 -7.71
C GLY A 37 -11.68 -6.38 -7.86
N GLN A 38 -10.77 -7.18 -8.41
CA GLN A 38 -9.36 -6.82 -8.56
C GLN A 38 -9.15 -5.62 -9.48
N LEU A 39 -8.13 -4.83 -9.17
CA LEU A 39 -7.68 -3.74 -10.02
C LEU A 39 -7.01 -4.32 -11.28
N LYS A 40 -7.34 -3.79 -12.44
CA LYS A 40 -6.79 -4.21 -13.74
C LYS A 40 -6.71 -3.05 -14.71
N VAL A 41 -6.01 -3.26 -15.81
CA VAL A 41 -5.95 -2.31 -16.92
C VAL A 41 -7.16 -2.52 -17.84
N SER A 42 -7.72 -1.43 -18.37
CA SER A 42 -8.82 -1.49 -19.35
C SER A 42 -8.38 -2.24 -20.64
N LYS A 43 -9.35 -2.79 -21.37
CA LYS A 43 -9.06 -3.52 -22.63
C LYS A 43 -8.30 -2.70 -23.65
N GLU A 44 -8.50 -1.38 -23.66
CA GLU A 44 -7.85 -0.43 -24.54
C GLU A 44 -6.49 0.04 -24.01
N ASN A 45 -6.02 -0.47 -22.84
CA ASN A 45 -4.78 -0.10 -22.17
C ASN A 45 -4.67 1.41 -21.86
N ARG A 46 -5.78 2.07 -21.50
CA ARG A 46 -5.81 3.53 -21.33
C ARG A 46 -6.03 3.99 -19.89
N TYR A 47 -6.64 3.19 -19.05
CA TYR A 47 -6.95 3.53 -17.65
C TYR A 47 -7.04 2.27 -16.78
N LEU A 48 -7.00 2.47 -15.47
CA LEU A 48 -7.22 1.43 -14.49
C LEU A 48 -8.73 1.28 -14.20
N MET A 49 -9.16 0.06 -13.99
CA MET A 49 -10.54 -0.26 -13.61
C MET A 49 -10.57 -1.46 -12.68
N ASN A 50 -11.65 -1.62 -11.96
CA ASN A 50 -11.94 -2.83 -11.19
C ASN A 50 -12.44 -3.98 -12.11
N ALA A 51 -12.49 -5.20 -11.59
CA ALA A 51 -12.89 -6.36 -12.38
C ALA A 51 -14.31 -6.26 -12.93
N ASP A 52 -15.23 -5.55 -12.26
CA ASP A 52 -16.60 -5.29 -12.71
C ASP A 52 -16.72 -4.20 -13.80
N GLY A 53 -15.61 -3.57 -14.18
CA GLY A 53 -15.55 -2.49 -15.17
C GLY A 53 -15.66 -1.07 -14.59
N THR A 54 -15.83 -0.91 -13.29
CA THR A 54 -15.85 0.41 -12.63
C THR A 54 -14.49 1.09 -12.79
N PRO A 55 -14.40 2.31 -13.37
CA PRO A 55 -13.14 3.02 -13.51
C PRO A 55 -12.48 3.31 -12.16
N PHE A 56 -11.16 3.17 -12.10
CA PHE A 56 -10.37 3.52 -10.93
C PHE A 56 -9.49 4.73 -11.23
N PHE A 57 -9.67 5.80 -10.44
CA PHE A 57 -8.83 6.98 -10.50
C PHE A 57 -7.79 6.92 -9.41
N TRP A 58 -6.51 6.84 -9.80
CA TRP A 58 -5.40 6.83 -8.85
C TRP A 58 -5.15 8.24 -8.31
N LEU A 59 -5.50 8.47 -7.05
CA LEU A 59 -5.10 9.67 -6.30
C LEU A 59 -4.24 9.23 -5.13
N GLY A 60 -2.91 9.43 -5.27
CA GLY A 60 -1.93 8.85 -4.35
C GLY A 60 -1.14 9.88 -3.56
N ASP A 61 -0.69 9.43 -2.38
CA ASP A 61 0.33 10.10 -1.57
C ASP A 61 1.57 9.21 -1.42
N THR A 62 2.68 9.76 -0.92
CA THR A 62 3.96 9.07 -0.74
C THR A 62 4.35 8.98 0.72
N GLY A 63 4.08 7.83 1.33
CA GLY A 63 4.52 7.47 2.67
C GLY A 63 5.81 6.63 2.66
N TRP A 64 6.86 7.10 1.97
CA TRP A 64 8.05 6.32 1.63
C TRP A 64 8.61 5.49 2.78
N LEU A 65 8.83 6.10 3.94
CA LEU A 65 9.50 5.48 5.09
C LEU A 65 8.53 5.07 6.20
N LEU A 66 7.26 4.88 5.86
CA LEU A 66 6.20 4.60 6.83
C LEU A 66 6.54 3.42 7.76
N PRO A 67 7.05 2.26 7.28
CA PRO A 67 7.41 1.16 8.17
C PRO A 67 8.62 1.44 9.07
N GLU A 68 9.55 2.29 8.60
CA GLU A 68 10.79 2.55 9.32
C GLU A 68 10.66 3.67 10.36
N LYS A 69 9.78 4.65 10.11
CA LYS A 69 9.74 5.90 10.87
C LYS A 69 8.55 6.05 11.78
N LEU A 70 7.42 5.43 11.49
CA LEU A 70 6.19 5.59 12.24
C LEU A 70 5.89 4.34 13.09
N ASN A 71 5.43 4.59 14.33
CA ASN A 71 4.81 3.53 15.14
C ASN A 71 3.41 3.19 14.59
N ARG A 72 2.74 2.20 15.19
CA ARG A 72 1.42 1.74 14.73
C ARG A 72 0.34 2.82 14.82
N ASP A 73 0.35 3.61 15.89
CA ASP A 73 -0.66 4.66 16.07
C ASP A 73 -0.45 5.82 15.09
N GLU A 74 0.79 6.22 14.88
CA GLU A 74 1.16 7.25 13.90
C GLU A 74 0.86 6.79 12.46
N ALA A 75 1.16 5.53 12.12
CA ALA A 75 0.84 4.96 10.82
C ALA A 75 -0.69 4.89 10.59
N ALA A 76 -1.46 4.48 11.60
CA ALA A 76 -2.92 4.46 11.54
C ALA A 76 -3.49 5.87 11.37
N TYR A 77 -2.97 6.85 12.11
CA TYR A 77 -3.37 8.26 11.99
C TYR A 77 -3.08 8.83 10.61
N TYR A 78 -1.88 8.56 10.05
CA TYR A 78 -1.51 8.99 8.71
C TYR A 78 -2.46 8.41 7.65
N LEU A 79 -2.74 7.12 7.68
CA LEU A 79 -3.62 6.46 6.72
C LEU A 79 -5.07 6.96 6.83
N GLU A 80 -5.57 7.21 8.03
CA GLU A 80 -6.88 7.82 8.22
C GLU A 80 -6.93 9.25 7.64
N HIS A 81 -5.85 10.03 7.80
CA HIS A 81 -5.74 11.36 7.19
C HIS A 81 -5.73 11.29 5.66
N CYS A 82 -4.99 10.36 5.08
CA CYS A 82 -5.01 10.11 3.63
C CYS A 82 -6.42 9.81 3.14
N ARG A 83 -7.15 8.92 3.84
CA ARG A 83 -8.54 8.62 3.52
C ARG A 83 -9.44 9.86 3.57
N GLN A 84 -9.33 10.65 4.63
CA GLN A 84 -10.13 11.89 4.81
C GLN A 84 -9.82 12.93 3.72
N ALA A 85 -8.58 13.00 3.27
CA ALA A 85 -8.15 13.85 2.15
C ALA A 85 -8.56 13.31 0.76
N GLY A 86 -9.14 12.10 0.70
CA GLY A 86 -9.61 11.48 -0.53
C GLY A 86 -8.56 10.66 -1.26
N PHE A 87 -7.37 10.46 -0.70
CA PHE A 87 -6.35 9.56 -1.27
C PHE A 87 -6.82 8.11 -1.21
N ASN A 88 -6.59 7.38 -2.28
CA ASN A 88 -6.93 5.96 -2.41
C ASN A 88 -5.73 5.06 -2.66
N VAL A 89 -4.54 5.64 -2.81
CA VAL A 89 -3.25 4.92 -2.93
C VAL A 89 -2.21 5.62 -2.05
N VAL A 90 -1.39 4.83 -1.35
CA VAL A 90 -0.18 5.32 -0.67
C VAL A 90 1.01 4.52 -1.16
N GLN A 91 2.04 5.18 -1.67
CA GLN A 91 3.29 4.54 -2.07
C GLN A 91 4.18 4.36 -0.85
N VAL A 92 4.65 3.14 -0.61
CA VAL A 92 5.46 2.79 0.56
C VAL A 92 6.68 1.99 0.13
N GLN A 93 7.86 2.40 0.57
CA GLN A 93 9.06 1.58 0.40
C GLN A 93 9.06 0.44 1.41
N THR A 94 9.23 -0.78 0.92
CA THR A 94 9.36 -1.95 1.79
C THR A 94 10.73 -1.98 2.45
N ILE A 95 11.78 -1.68 1.69
CA ILE A 95 13.17 -1.56 2.17
C ILE A 95 13.83 -0.37 1.47
N ASN A 96 14.18 0.64 2.25
CA ASN A 96 14.86 1.83 1.76
C ASN A 96 16.40 1.69 1.80
N GLY A 97 16.91 1.04 2.84
CA GLY A 97 18.34 0.84 3.05
C GLY A 97 18.62 -0.49 3.74
N VAL A 98 19.89 -0.92 3.77
CA VAL A 98 20.31 -2.08 4.57
C VAL A 98 21.42 -1.66 5.54
N PRO A 99 21.31 -2.04 6.82
CA PRO A 99 20.24 -2.83 7.42
C PRO A 99 18.91 -2.04 7.47
N ALA A 100 17.78 -2.69 7.09
CA ALA A 100 16.46 -2.12 7.23
C ALA A 100 15.91 -2.43 8.62
N MET A 101 15.54 -1.40 9.37
CA MET A 101 15.03 -1.50 10.74
C MET A 101 13.73 -0.70 10.86
N ASN A 102 12.70 -1.29 11.46
CA ASN A 102 11.44 -0.60 11.69
C ASN A 102 11.52 0.35 12.90
N PHE A 103 10.45 1.10 13.16
CA PHE A 103 10.33 2.01 14.31
C PHE A 103 10.67 1.34 15.65
N TYR A 104 10.37 0.04 15.80
CA TYR A 104 10.56 -0.72 17.05
C TYR A 104 11.96 -1.33 17.17
N GLY A 105 12.89 -1.00 16.28
CA GLY A 105 14.25 -1.51 16.32
C GLY A 105 14.41 -2.93 15.81
N GLN A 106 13.41 -3.47 15.09
CA GLN A 106 13.46 -4.83 14.56
C GLN A 106 13.92 -4.81 13.10
N TYR A 107 14.87 -5.69 12.78
CA TYR A 107 15.42 -5.81 11.43
C TYR A 107 14.51 -6.60 10.50
N SER A 108 14.54 -6.25 9.23
CA SER A 108 13.82 -6.98 8.17
C SER A 108 14.45 -8.33 7.82
N MET A 109 15.75 -8.47 8.08
CA MET A 109 16.56 -9.67 7.85
C MET A 109 17.35 -10.02 9.12
N ILE A 110 17.53 -11.32 9.37
CA ILE A 110 18.14 -11.83 10.62
C ILE A 110 19.55 -11.26 10.81
N ASP A 111 20.33 -11.16 9.73
CA ASP A 111 21.68 -10.60 9.73
C ASP A 111 21.74 -9.11 9.33
N GLY A 112 20.57 -8.52 9.06
CA GLY A 112 20.40 -7.14 8.63
C GLY A 112 20.71 -6.85 7.15
N PHE A 113 21.25 -7.78 6.40
CA PHE A 113 21.80 -7.52 5.06
C PHE A 113 21.38 -8.51 3.97
N ASN A 114 21.19 -9.78 4.29
CA ASN A 114 20.97 -10.83 3.31
C ASN A 114 19.49 -11.09 3.06
N PHE A 115 19.00 -10.77 1.88
CA PHE A 115 17.60 -10.93 1.48
C PHE A 115 17.09 -12.38 1.42
N LYS A 116 17.96 -13.38 1.58
CA LYS A 116 17.57 -14.78 1.80
C LYS A 116 17.21 -15.07 3.26
N ASN A 117 17.69 -14.25 4.19
CA ASN A 117 17.55 -14.44 5.64
C ASN A 117 16.48 -13.50 6.23
N ILE A 118 15.29 -13.53 5.66
CA ILE A 118 14.15 -12.71 6.13
C ILE A 118 13.81 -13.04 7.59
N ASP A 119 13.75 -12.03 8.45
CA ASP A 119 13.27 -12.19 9.82
C ASP A 119 11.74 -12.20 9.85
N ARG A 120 11.16 -13.38 10.00
CA ARG A 120 9.70 -13.61 10.00
C ARG A 120 9.09 -13.58 11.41
N LYS A 121 9.88 -13.30 12.44
CA LYS A 121 9.51 -13.50 13.83
C LYS A 121 9.17 -12.20 14.55
N GLY A 122 8.39 -12.39 15.61
CA GLY A 122 8.15 -11.41 16.67
C GLY A 122 6.95 -10.50 16.43
N VAL A 123 6.24 -10.27 17.55
CA VAL A 123 5.27 -9.17 17.66
C VAL A 123 6.07 -7.86 17.53
N TYR A 124 5.60 -6.95 16.72
CA TYR A 124 6.33 -5.75 16.30
C TYR A 124 7.61 -6.01 15.47
N GLY A 125 7.82 -7.25 14.98
CA GLY A 125 8.84 -7.53 13.97
C GLY A 125 8.66 -6.67 12.72
N TYR A 126 9.69 -6.56 11.89
CA TYR A 126 9.62 -5.69 10.70
C TYR A 126 8.41 -6.00 9.82
N TRP A 127 8.22 -7.25 9.50
CA TRP A 127 7.14 -7.70 8.61
C TRP A 127 5.77 -7.75 9.29
N ASP A 128 5.71 -7.97 10.60
CA ASP A 128 4.48 -7.85 11.38
C ASP A 128 4.00 -6.39 11.47
N HIS A 129 4.94 -5.45 11.52
CA HIS A 129 4.61 -4.03 11.43
C HIS A 129 4.15 -3.64 10.02
N MET A 130 4.78 -4.19 8.98
CA MET A 130 4.35 -3.99 7.59
C MET A 130 2.93 -4.55 7.34
N ASP A 131 2.63 -5.75 7.87
CA ASP A 131 1.27 -6.33 7.83
C ASP A 131 0.25 -5.42 8.49
N TYR A 132 0.58 -4.86 9.66
CA TYR A 132 -0.28 -3.90 10.35
C TYR A 132 -0.59 -2.68 9.48
N ILE A 133 0.41 -2.12 8.81
CA ILE A 133 0.24 -0.96 7.90
C ILE A 133 -0.70 -1.33 6.75
N ILE A 134 -0.48 -2.48 6.10
CA ILE A 134 -1.32 -2.96 5.00
C ILE A 134 -2.77 -3.17 5.44
N GLN A 135 -2.98 -3.82 6.59
CA GLN A 135 -4.32 -4.01 7.17
C GLN A 135 -5.00 -2.68 7.54
N LYS A 136 -4.25 -1.70 8.04
CA LYS A 136 -4.79 -0.37 8.32
C LYS A 136 -5.15 0.39 7.04
N ALA A 137 -4.34 0.28 6.00
CA ALA A 137 -4.67 0.81 4.69
C ALA A 137 -5.94 0.14 4.12
N GLU A 138 -6.06 -1.19 4.24
CA GLU A 138 -7.26 -1.93 3.85
C GLU A 138 -8.51 -1.44 4.59
N GLN A 139 -8.43 -1.25 5.91
CA GLN A 139 -9.54 -0.71 6.72
C GLN A 139 -9.97 0.67 6.26
N ASN A 140 -9.05 1.45 5.69
CA ASN A 140 -9.27 2.80 5.19
C ASN A 140 -9.61 2.86 3.68
N GLY A 141 -9.71 1.74 2.98
CA GLY A 141 -10.00 1.72 1.55
C GLY A 141 -8.84 2.20 0.68
N ILE A 142 -7.61 2.06 1.15
CA ILE A 142 -6.38 2.55 0.52
C ILE A 142 -5.56 1.38 0.00
N TYR A 143 -5.13 1.46 -1.26
CA TYR A 143 -4.10 0.58 -1.82
C TYR A 143 -2.72 0.98 -1.32
N ILE A 144 -1.90 -0.01 -0.99
CA ILE A 144 -0.45 0.18 -0.78
C ILE A 144 0.26 -0.12 -2.11
N ALA A 145 0.78 0.92 -2.74
CA ALA A 145 1.70 0.78 -3.85
C ALA A 145 3.09 0.47 -3.28
N MET A 146 3.39 -0.82 -3.20
CA MET A 146 4.54 -1.37 -2.49
C MET A 146 5.79 -1.31 -3.35
N VAL A 147 6.68 -0.34 -3.08
CA VAL A 147 8.00 -0.28 -3.69
C VAL A 147 8.88 -1.33 -3.02
N CYS A 148 9.08 -2.46 -3.71
CA CYS A 148 9.66 -3.68 -3.14
C CYS A 148 11.06 -3.47 -2.57
N ILE A 149 11.89 -2.69 -3.25
CA ILE A 149 13.23 -2.29 -2.82
C ILE A 149 13.63 -0.99 -3.50
N TRP A 150 14.34 -0.13 -2.78
CA TRP A 150 14.80 1.11 -3.39
C TRP A 150 15.97 0.89 -4.35
N GLY A 151 15.87 1.48 -5.55
CA GLY A 151 16.83 1.25 -6.64
C GLY A 151 18.29 1.57 -6.31
N GLY A 152 18.54 2.45 -5.34
CA GLY A 152 19.87 2.73 -4.84
C GLY A 152 20.59 1.52 -4.26
N LEU A 153 19.85 0.60 -3.62
CA LEU A 153 20.42 -0.65 -3.08
C LEU A 153 20.90 -1.58 -4.18
N VAL A 154 20.10 -1.73 -5.24
CA VAL A 154 20.49 -2.55 -6.40
C VAL A 154 21.70 -1.94 -7.12
N ARG A 155 21.67 -0.62 -7.38
CA ARG A 155 22.80 0.08 -8.01
C ARG A 155 24.11 -0.03 -7.22
N SER A 156 24.04 -0.09 -5.91
CA SER A 156 25.21 -0.23 -5.03
C SER A 156 25.64 -1.69 -4.81
N GLY A 157 25.05 -2.67 -5.51
CA GLY A 157 25.38 -4.08 -5.40
C GLY A 157 24.95 -4.73 -4.08
N LYS A 158 23.95 -4.16 -3.39
CA LYS A 158 23.43 -4.71 -2.13
C LYS A 158 22.38 -5.81 -2.33
N MET A 159 22.07 -6.15 -3.58
CA MET A 159 21.20 -7.25 -3.94
C MET A 159 21.74 -7.92 -5.20
N ASN A 160 21.83 -9.23 -5.19
CA ASN A 160 22.11 -10.05 -6.37
C ASN A 160 20.85 -10.78 -6.87
N VAL A 161 20.96 -11.48 -8.00
CA VAL A 161 19.85 -12.19 -8.65
C VAL A 161 19.20 -13.23 -7.74
N GLU A 162 19.99 -14.01 -6.99
CA GLU A 162 19.47 -15.06 -6.11
C GLU A 162 18.76 -14.47 -4.88
N GLU A 163 19.24 -13.36 -4.37
CA GLU A 163 18.55 -12.59 -3.32
C GLU A 163 17.26 -11.98 -3.83
N ALA A 164 17.27 -11.42 -5.04
CA ALA A 164 16.07 -10.88 -5.68
C ALA A 164 14.98 -11.94 -5.87
N LYS A 165 15.36 -13.16 -6.28
CA LYS A 165 14.44 -14.30 -6.39
C LYS A 165 13.85 -14.70 -5.03
N ALA A 166 14.68 -14.85 -4.02
CA ALA A 166 14.25 -15.25 -2.68
C ALA A 166 13.31 -14.19 -2.05
N TYR A 167 13.69 -12.93 -2.17
CA TYR A 167 12.93 -11.80 -1.64
C TYR A 167 11.62 -11.58 -2.38
N GLY A 168 11.62 -11.63 -3.71
CA GLY A 168 10.40 -11.51 -4.52
C GLY A 168 9.39 -12.61 -4.20
N ARG A 169 9.86 -13.85 -4.10
CA ARG A 169 9.02 -14.97 -3.69
C ARG A 169 8.43 -14.76 -2.29
N PHE A 170 9.24 -14.31 -1.33
CA PHE A 170 8.76 -13.98 0.01
C PHE A 170 7.65 -12.93 0.00
N LEU A 171 7.84 -11.82 -0.73
CA LEU A 171 6.85 -10.76 -0.83
C LEU A 171 5.54 -11.27 -1.46
N GLY A 172 5.63 -11.96 -2.58
CA GLY A 172 4.47 -12.51 -3.27
C GLY A 172 3.71 -13.51 -2.40
N GLU A 173 4.39 -14.50 -1.78
CA GLU A 173 3.76 -15.46 -0.88
C GLU A 173 3.07 -14.81 0.32
N ARG A 174 3.65 -13.70 0.85
CA ARG A 174 3.11 -13.03 2.03
C ARG A 174 1.88 -12.19 1.73
N TYR A 175 1.85 -11.53 0.57
CA TYR A 175 0.86 -10.47 0.29
C TYR A 175 -0.11 -10.77 -0.84
N LYS A 176 0.00 -11.91 -1.55
CA LYS A 176 -0.89 -12.28 -2.66
C LYS A 176 -2.39 -12.31 -2.30
N ASP A 177 -2.72 -12.52 -1.04
CA ASP A 177 -4.10 -12.59 -0.54
C ASP A 177 -4.57 -11.25 0.08
N ALA A 178 -3.71 -10.24 0.17
CA ALA A 178 -4.08 -8.91 0.65
C ALA A 178 -4.75 -8.13 -0.51
N PRO A 179 -6.01 -7.66 -0.38
CA PRO A 179 -6.76 -7.15 -1.53
C PRO A 179 -6.29 -5.78 -2.03
N ASN A 180 -5.41 -5.13 -1.29
CA ASN A 180 -5.05 -3.72 -1.45
C ASN A 180 -3.56 -3.51 -1.76
N ILE A 181 -2.94 -4.42 -2.49
CA ILE A 181 -1.54 -4.29 -2.94
C ILE A 181 -1.48 -3.89 -4.41
N ILE A 182 -0.49 -3.06 -4.73
CA ILE A 182 0.00 -2.78 -6.09
C ILE A 182 1.51 -2.96 -6.04
N TRP A 183 2.07 -3.82 -6.88
CA TRP A 183 3.51 -4.05 -6.91
C TRP A 183 4.23 -2.94 -7.66
N VAL A 184 5.28 -2.40 -7.05
CA VAL A 184 6.12 -1.39 -7.67
C VAL A 184 7.58 -1.86 -7.60
N ILE A 185 8.16 -2.13 -8.76
CA ILE A 185 9.57 -2.48 -8.89
C ILE A 185 10.38 -1.20 -9.14
N GLY A 186 11.66 -1.20 -8.83
CA GLY A 186 12.52 -0.03 -9.10
C GLY A 186 12.62 0.93 -7.92
N GLY A 187 12.59 2.23 -8.20
CA GLY A 187 12.79 3.33 -7.24
C GLY A 187 13.97 4.21 -7.60
N ASP A 188 13.74 5.36 -8.21
CA ASP A 188 14.72 6.30 -8.74
C ASP A 188 15.88 5.63 -9.49
N THR A 189 15.55 4.73 -10.41
CA THR A 189 16.55 3.98 -11.17
C THR A 189 16.13 3.76 -12.62
N TYR A 190 17.11 3.49 -13.47
CA TYR A 190 16.86 3.07 -14.84
C TYR A 190 16.70 1.55 -14.88
N ALA A 191 15.64 1.08 -15.53
CA ALA A 191 15.34 -0.35 -15.59
C ALA A 191 16.30 -1.15 -16.48
N ASP A 192 17.01 -0.50 -17.40
CA ASP A 192 18.05 -1.09 -18.24
C ASP A 192 19.39 -1.35 -17.51
N ARG A 193 19.49 -0.87 -16.27
CA ARG A 193 20.63 -1.18 -15.40
C ARG A 193 20.24 -2.26 -14.40
N ASN A 194 21.06 -3.29 -14.29
CA ASN A 194 20.80 -4.46 -13.44
C ASN A 194 19.46 -5.16 -13.79
N THR A 195 19.14 -5.22 -15.08
CA THR A 195 17.87 -5.75 -15.60
C THR A 195 17.57 -7.14 -15.06
N GLU A 196 18.60 -8.00 -14.98
CA GLU A 196 18.51 -9.36 -14.45
C GLU A 196 18.03 -9.44 -13.00
N ILE A 197 18.38 -8.44 -12.18
CA ILE A 197 17.91 -8.34 -10.77
C ILE A 197 16.44 -7.92 -10.73
N TRP A 198 16.08 -6.90 -11.52
CA TRP A 198 14.69 -6.43 -11.60
C TRP A 198 13.75 -7.50 -12.16
N GLU A 199 14.19 -8.21 -13.19
CA GLU A 199 13.45 -9.34 -13.76
C GLU A 199 13.32 -10.50 -12.77
N ALA A 200 14.37 -10.84 -12.05
CA ALA A 200 14.35 -11.89 -11.05
C ALA A 200 13.35 -11.57 -9.93
N LEU A 201 13.34 -10.30 -9.45
CA LEU A 201 12.41 -9.82 -8.42
C LEU A 201 10.96 -9.90 -8.92
N ALA A 202 10.68 -9.28 -10.07
CA ALA A 202 9.33 -9.24 -10.65
C ALA A 202 8.78 -10.65 -10.94
N ASN A 203 9.57 -11.49 -11.62
CA ASN A 203 9.13 -12.85 -11.97
C ASN A 203 8.87 -13.71 -10.74
N SER A 204 9.63 -13.52 -9.67
CA SER A 204 9.45 -14.32 -8.45
C SER A 204 8.21 -13.91 -7.68
N ILE A 205 7.79 -12.64 -7.76
CA ILE A 205 6.49 -12.19 -7.26
C ILE A 205 5.36 -12.79 -8.13
N LEU A 206 5.43 -12.59 -9.45
CA LEU A 206 4.39 -13.05 -10.38
C LEU A 206 4.24 -14.56 -10.44
N ALA A 207 5.27 -15.33 -10.08
CA ALA A 207 5.20 -16.79 -10.00
C ALA A 207 4.26 -17.29 -8.90
N VAL A 208 3.87 -16.44 -7.93
CA VAL A 208 3.02 -16.81 -6.79
C VAL A 208 1.85 -15.86 -6.59
N ASP A 209 1.83 -14.74 -7.29
CA ASP A 209 0.76 -13.73 -7.25
C ASP A 209 0.33 -13.35 -8.67
N GLU A 210 -0.82 -13.84 -9.08
CA GLU A 210 -1.44 -13.57 -10.38
C GLU A 210 -2.53 -12.47 -10.29
N ASN A 211 -2.74 -11.89 -9.11
CA ASN A 211 -3.91 -11.07 -8.82
C ASN A 211 -3.64 -9.58 -8.85
N HIS A 212 -2.43 -9.15 -8.52
CA HIS A 212 -2.11 -7.75 -8.35
C HIS A 212 -1.38 -7.19 -9.56
N ILE A 213 -1.74 -5.97 -9.93
CA ILE A 213 -1.03 -5.24 -10.99
C ILE A 213 0.38 -4.87 -10.54
N MET A 214 1.28 -4.79 -11.52
CA MET A 214 2.68 -4.46 -11.33
C MET A 214 3.10 -3.30 -12.22
N THR A 215 3.94 -2.41 -11.68
CA THR A 215 4.58 -1.33 -12.43
C THR A 215 6.04 -1.16 -12.00
N PHE A 216 6.76 -0.29 -12.69
CA PHE A 216 8.15 0.06 -12.39
C PHE A 216 8.27 1.56 -12.09
N HIS A 217 8.89 1.91 -10.95
CA HIS A 217 9.20 3.28 -10.58
C HIS A 217 10.51 3.72 -11.23
N PRO A 218 10.47 4.56 -12.29
CA PRO A 218 11.67 4.93 -13.04
C PRO A 218 12.45 6.05 -12.35
N PHE A 219 13.56 6.42 -12.93
CA PHE A 219 14.31 7.62 -12.57
C PHE A 219 13.53 8.89 -12.95
N GLY A 220 13.79 10.01 -12.27
CA GLY A 220 13.15 11.30 -12.55
C GLY A 220 13.23 11.71 -14.03
N ARG A 221 12.14 12.28 -14.57
CA ARG A 221 11.96 12.69 -15.96
C ARG A 221 11.99 11.55 -16.99
N THR A 222 11.74 10.34 -16.55
CA THR A 222 11.65 9.18 -17.43
C THR A 222 10.34 8.43 -17.21
N SER A 223 10.02 7.56 -18.16
CA SER A 223 8.92 6.61 -18.09
C SER A 223 9.47 5.20 -17.94
N SER A 224 8.76 4.36 -17.22
CA SER A 224 9.07 2.92 -17.16
C SER A 224 9.12 2.28 -18.55
N ALA A 225 8.29 2.74 -19.48
CA ALA A 225 8.29 2.28 -20.87
C ALA A 225 9.59 2.56 -21.63
N THR A 226 10.40 3.54 -21.19
CA THR A 226 11.67 3.87 -21.85
C THR A 226 12.68 2.76 -21.75
N HIS A 227 12.65 1.99 -20.65
CA HIS A 227 13.69 1.04 -20.30
C HIS A 227 13.21 -0.40 -20.21
N LEU A 228 11.89 -0.61 -20.10
CA LEU A 228 11.27 -1.93 -20.00
C LEU A 228 10.45 -2.19 -21.26
N ASN A 229 11.10 -2.78 -22.27
CA ASN A 229 10.42 -3.17 -23.51
C ASN A 229 9.53 -4.42 -23.35
N ASN A 230 9.51 -5.03 -22.18
CA ASN A 230 8.76 -6.26 -21.94
C ASN A 230 7.38 -5.93 -21.38
N LYS A 231 6.41 -5.78 -22.29
CA LYS A 231 5.00 -5.50 -21.98
C LYS A 231 4.30 -6.64 -21.19
N GLU A 232 4.89 -7.83 -21.17
CA GLU A 232 4.29 -9.01 -20.54
C GLU A 232 4.39 -8.99 -19.01
N ARG A 233 5.21 -8.11 -18.43
CA ARG A 233 5.52 -8.08 -16.99
C ARG A 233 5.08 -6.83 -16.26
N MET A 234 4.69 -5.78 -16.99
CA MET A 234 4.25 -4.50 -16.41
C MET A 234 2.86 -4.17 -16.94
N ASP A 235 1.91 -4.05 -16.03
CA ASP A 235 0.52 -3.76 -16.38
C ASP A 235 0.31 -2.30 -16.76
N MET A 236 1.10 -1.39 -16.17
CA MET A 236 0.97 0.04 -16.44
C MET A 236 2.31 0.75 -16.47
N ASN A 237 2.39 1.82 -17.25
CA ASN A 237 3.53 2.72 -17.24
C ASN A 237 3.45 3.72 -16.11
N MET A 238 4.57 3.90 -15.40
CA MET A 238 4.77 4.98 -14.45
C MET A 238 5.67 6.04 -15.08
N LEU A 239 5.26 7.30 -14.98
CA LEU A 239 6.02 8.46 -15.39
C LEU A 239 6.40 9.28 -14.15
N GLN A 240 7.68 9.43 -13.90
CA GLN A 240 8.15 10.33 -12.84
C GLN A 240 8.50 11.69 -13.46
N SER A 241 7.63 12.67 -13.24
CA SER A 241 7.79 14.02 -13.80
C SER A 241 8.66 14.94 -12.96
N GLY A 242 8.79 14.67 -11.65
CA GLY A 242 9.58 15.44 -10.70
C GLY A 242 11.05 14.99 -10.62
N HIS A 243 11.78 15.63 -9.76
CA HIS A 243 13.21 15.50 -9.46
C HIS A 243 14.17 15.88 -10.60
N ARG A 244 15.21 16.58 -10.23
CA ARG A 244 16.38 16.86 -11.07
C ARG A 244 17.57 16.04 -10.59
#